data_110b575b1cc9093edfc1dea2eb40efbd
#
_entry.id   110b575b1cc9093edfc1dea2eb40efbd
#
_cell.length_a   1.000
_cell.length_b   1.000
_cell.length_c   1.000
_cell.angle_alpha   90.00
_cell.angle_beta   90.00
_cell.angle_gamma   90.00
#
_symmetry.space_group_name_H-M   'P 1'
#
loop_
_entity.id
_entity.type
_entity.pdbx_description
1 polymer ?
#
loop_
_entity_poly.entity_id
_entity_poly.type
_entity_poly.pdbx_seq_one_letter_code
_entity_poly.pdbx_strand_id
1 'polypeptide(L)'
;MNTSTNPTEPIESRDRWRPVAYVAIQDRAARQRIVDVLACAGWAVIPQPSGFHLIQAIAGVIDGHQPWLRPGLIVVDARSRGCAGTTIAAGLRDLKITIPIVLIGARGEALPVSPDRTLRIVDSAAAENAVAELAAIAGGPVCKNRPAA
;
A
#
# COMPACT_ATOMS: atom_id res chain seq x y z
N MET A 1 6.05 14.27 34.95
CA MET A 1 5.91 13.01 34.49
C MET A 1 4.63 12.69 33.90
N ASN A 2 3.61 13.03 34.53
CA ASN A 2 2.33 12.68 34.01
C ASN A 2 1.98 13.34 32.75
N THR A 3 2.48 14.52 32.54
CA THR A 3 2.10 15.29 31.38
C THR A 3 2.53 14.68 30.08
N SER A 4 3.59 13.90 30.10
CA SER A 4 4.06 13.32 28.85
C SER A 4 3.12 12.23 28.36
N THR A 5 2.42 11.59 29.25
CA THR A 5 1.53 10.52 28.87
C THR A 5 0.33 11.03 28.13
N ASN A 6 -0.24 12.11 28.60
CA ASN A 6 -1.47 12.62 28.02
C ASN A 6 -1.32 13.13 26.60
N PRO A 7 -0.32 13.93 26.30
CA PRO A 7 -0.15 14.38 24.91
C PRO A 7 0.15 13.24 23.97
N THR A 8 0.77 12.19 24.46
CA THR A 8 1.14 11.09 23.61
C THR A 8 -0.07 10.30 23.13
N GLU A 9 -1.05 10.15 24.00
CA GLU A 9 -2.22 9.37 23.67
C GLU A 9 -2.99 9.88 22.45
N PRO A 10 -3.30 11.15 22.35
CA PRO A 10 -4.00 11.62 21.15
C PRO A 10 -3.20 11.40 19.87
N ILE A 11 -1.90 11.56 19.94
CA ILE A 11 -1.05 11.34 18.77
C ILE A 11 -1.07 9.87 18.38
N GLU A 12 -0.98 9.00 19.34
CA GLU A 12 -1.04 7.57 19.07
C GLU A 12 -2.37 7.18 18.46
N SER A 13 -3.43 7.75 18.93
CA SER A 13 -4.75 7.48 18.38
C SER A 13 -4.85 7.90 16.93
N ARG A 14 -4.31 9.04 16.58
CA ARG A 14 -4.31 9.50 15.22
C ARG A 14 -3.52 8.55 14.32
N ASP A 15 -2.36 8.13 14.79
CA ASP A 15 -1.52 7.22 14.02
C ASP A 15 -2.22 5.90 13.80
N ARG A 16 -2.97 5.46 14.78
CA ARG A 16 -3.70 4.22 14.68
C ARG A 16 -4.73 4.24 13.55
N TRP A 17 -5.29 5.39 13.27
CA TRP A 17 -6.33 5.53 12.26
C TRP A 17 -5.78 5.95 10.91
N ARG A 18 -4.46 6.07 10.81
CA ARG A 18 -3.84 6.40 9.55
C ARG A 18 -3.91 5.19 8.63
N PRO A 19 -4.32 5.37 7.37
CA PRO A 19 -4.33 4.25 6.44
C PRO A 19 -2.91 3.77 6.18
N VAL A 20 -2.78 2.47 5.95
CA VAL A 20 -1.48 1.81 5.79
C VAL A 20 -1.34 1.32 4.36
N ALA A 21 -0.18 1.57 3.76
CA ALA A 21 0.16 1.07 2.44
C ALA A 21 1.42 0.22 2.52
N TYR A 22 1.41 -0.92 1.82
CA TYR A 22 2.59 -1.76 1.69
C TYR A 22 3.17 -1.52 0.32
N VAL A 23 4.47 -1.29 0.26
CA VAL A 23 5.16 -0.94 -0.98
C VAL A 23 6.33 -1.89 -1.19
N ALA A 24 6.27 -2.69 -2.25
CA ALA A 24 7.33 -3.63 -2.60
C ALA A 24 7.84 -3.31 -4.00
N ILE A 25 8.73 -2.36 -4.09
CA ILE A 25 9.32 -1.88 -5.33
C ILE A 25 10.82 -2.05 -5.23
N GLN A 26 11.42 -2.72 -6.23
CA GLN A 26 12.84 -3.01 -6.19
C GLN A 26 13.71 -1.81 -6.43
N ASP A 27 13.37 -1.00 -7.41
CA ASP A 27 14.16 0.18 -7.72
C ASP A 27 14.03 1.18 -6.58
N ARG A 28 15.18 1.52 -6.00
CA ARG A 28 15.20 2.36 -4.81
C ARG A 28 14.61 3.75 -5.05
N ALA A 29 14.98 4.35 -6.18
CA ALA A 29 14.50 5.69 -6.49
C ALA A 29 12.99 5.69 -6.76
N ALA A 30 12.50 4.68 -7.48
CA ALA A 30 11.08 4.55 -7.75
C ALA A 30 10.32 4.31 -6.46
N ARG A 31 10.85 3.46 -5.59
CA ARG A 31 10.22 3.19 -4.30
C ARG A 31 10.10 4.47 -3.47
N GLN A 32 11.16 5.25 -3.44
CA GLN A 32 11.14 6.48 -2.65
C GLN A 32 10.11 7.46 -3.16
N ARG A 33 9.96 7.57 -4.48
CA ARG A 33 8.95 8.47 -5.04
C ARG A 33 7.54 8.04 -4.64
N ILE A 34 7.26 6.75 -4.66
CA ILE A 34 5.96 6.24 -4.26
C ILE A 34 5.73 6.45 -2.76
N VAL A 35 6.75 6.19 -1.95
CA VAL A 35 6.66 6.44 -0.51
C VAL A 35 6.33 7.91 -0.24
N ASP A 36 6.99 8.81 -0.95
CA ASP A 36 6.76 10.25 -0.77
C ASP A 36 5.33 10.65 -1.15
N VAL A 37 4.82 10.11 -2.24
CA VAL A 37 3.45 10.37 -2.67
C VAL A 37 2.46 9.94 -1.58
N LEU A 38 2.65 8.75 -1.04
CA LEU A 38 1.76 8.22 -0.02
C LEU A 38 1.88 8.98 1.29
N ALA A 39 3.09 9.32 1.68
CA ALA A 39 3.30 10.06 2.91
C ALA A 39 2.64 11.44 2.83
N CYS A 40 2.76 12.10 1.68
CA CYS A 40 2.10 13.39 1.47
C CYS A 40 0.59 13.28 1.54
N ALA A 41 0.03 12.13 1.18
CA ALA A 41 -1.41 11.90 1.24
C ALA A 41 -1.87 11.47 2.62
N GLY A 42 -0.97 11.36 3.59
CA GLY A 42 -1.34 11.02 4.96
C GLY A 42 -1.28 9.55 5.30
N TRP A 43 -0.70 8.73 4.44
CA TRP A 43 -0.61 7.30 4.66
C TRP A 43 0.62 6.92 5.46
N ALA A 44 0.49 5.90 6.28
CA ALA A 44 1.64 5.23 6.87
C ALA A 44 2.14 4.21 5.85
N VAL A 45 3.41 4.24 5.53
CA VAL A 45 3.97 3.39 4.49
C VAL A 45 4.90 2.37 5.11
N ILE A 46 4.71 1.12 4.76
CA ILE A 46 5.58 0.03 5.22
C ILE A 46 6.26 -0.55 3.98
N PRO A 47 7.52 -0.17 3.73
CA PRO A 47 8.26 -0.71 2.59
C PRO A 47 8.63 -2.16 2.85
N GLN A 48 8.55 -2.96 1.79
CA GLN A 48 8.96 -4.36 1.85
C GLN A 48 10.10 -4.57 0.88
N PRO A 49 11.13 -5.32 1.25
CA PRO A 49 12.28 -5.52 0.36
C PRO A 49 11.94 -6.31 -0.89
N SER A 50 10.92 -7.15 -0.85
CA SER A 50 10.57 -8.00 -1.98
C SER A 50 9.13 -8.44 -1.89
N GLY A 51 8.65 -9.07 -2.97
CA GLY A 51 7.31 -9.63 -2.98
C GLY A 51 7.14 -10.74 -1.95
N PHE A 52 8.20 -11.49 -1.69
CA PHE A 52 8.15 -12.53 -0.67
C PHE A 52 7.89 -11.93 0.72
N HIS A 53 8.61 -10.86 1.05
CA HIS A 53 8.39 -10.18 2.33
C HIS A 53 7.00 -9.57 2.40
N LEU A 54 6.51 -9.08 1.28
CA LEU A 54 5.17 -8.52 1.22
C LEU A 54 4.12 -9.58 1.56
N ILE A 55 4.25 -10.76 0.98
CA ILE A 55 3.33 -11.85 1.25
C ILE A 55 3.36 -12.25 2.72
N GLN A 56 4.55 -12.33 3.29
CA GLN A 56 4.66 -12.67 4.71
C GLN A 56 4.00 -11.63 5.60
N ALA A 57 4.17 -10.36 5.27
CA ALA A 57 3.57 -9.28 6.04
C ALA A 57 2.05 -9.32 5.95
N ILE A 58 1.51 -9.54 4.76
CA ILE A 58 0.07 -9.61 4.57
C ILE A 58 -0.50 -10.81 5.32
N ALA A 59 0.15 -11.95 5.25
CA ALA A 59 -0.32 -13.15 5.93
C ALA A 59 -0.40 -12.93 7.45
N GLY A 60 0.62 -12.27 8.01
CA GLY A 60 0.62 -12.01 9.44
C GLY A 60 -0.51 -11.11 9.88
N VAL A 61 -0.87 -10.14 9.05
CA VAL A 61 -1.96 -9.22 9.38
C VAL A 61 -3.31 -9.91 9.20
N ILE A 62 -3.46 -10.70 8.14
CA ILE A 62 -4.72 -11.39 7.87
C ILE A 62 -5.06 -12.37 8.99
N ASP A 63 -4.04 -12.97 9.60
CA ASP A 63 -4.27 -13.86 10.73
C ASP A 63 -4.78 -13.13 11.97
N GLY A 64 -4.90 -11.82 11.91
CA GLY A 64 -5.59 -11.07 12.97
C GLY A 64 -4.72 -10.60 14.10
N HIS A 65 -3.41 -10.76 14.00
CA HIS A 65 -2.53 -10.39 15.11
C HIS A 65 -2.40 -8.89 15.28
N GLN A 66 -2.46 -8.15 14.17
CA GLN A 66 -2.30 -6.70 14.22
C GLN A 66 -3.24 -6.05 13.21
N PRO A 67 -4.53 -6.02 13.51
CA PRO A 67 -5.51 -5.53 12.53
C PRO A 67 -5.29 -4.08 12.10
N TRP A 68 -4.64 -3.27 12.95
CA TRP A 68 -4.38 -1.88 12.58
C TRP A 68 -3.26 -1.74 11.54
N LEU A 69 -2.54 -2.82 11.26
CA LEU A 69 -1.54 -2.82 10.19
C LEU A 69 -2.09 -3.39 8.89
N ARG A 70 -3.38 -3.67 8.85
CA ARG A 70 -4.00 -4.20 7.64
C ARG A 70 -3.86 -3.16 6.52
N PRO A 71 -3.32 -3.56 5.37
CA PRO A 71 -3.10 -2.57 4.31
C PRO A 71 -4.39 -2.14 3.65
N GLY A 72 -4.48 -0.84 3.37
CA GLY A 72 -5.55 -0.29 2.55
C GLY A 72 -5.12 -0.13 1.10
N LEU A 73 -3.85 -0.36 0.82
CA LEU A 73 -3.31 -0.23 -0.53
C LEU A 73 -2.02 -1.02 -0.61
N ILE A 74 -1.83 -1.70 -1.73
CA ILE A 74 -0.60 -2.43 -2.00
C ILE A 74 -0.02 -1.94 -3.32
N VAL A 75 1.26 -1.58 -3.32
CA VAL A 75 1.97 -1.17 -4.52
C VAL A 75 3.13 -2.13 -4.71
N VAL A 76 3.15 -2.83 -5.84
CA VAL A 76 4.15 -3.88 -6.03
C VAL A 76 4.58 -3.97 -7.49
N ASP A 77 5.85 -4.29 -7.70
CA ASP A 77 6.35 -4.59 -9.04
C ASP A 77 5.76 -5.89 -9.52
N ALA A 78 5.34 -5.90 -10.77
CA ALA A 78 4.78 -7.12 -11.37
C ALA A 78 5.79 -8.26 -11.32
N ARG A 79 7.08 -7.95 -11.39
CA ARG A 79 8.17 -8.95 -11.41
C ARG A 79 9.04 -8.83 -10.18
N SER A 80 8.41 -8.78 -9.02
CA SER A 80 9.15 -8.67 -7.78
C SER A 80 9.88 -9.98 -7.47
N ARG A 81 11.02 -9.85 -6.77
CA ARG A 81 11.79 -11.02 -6.36
C ARG A 81 11.03 -11.84 -5.34
N GLY A 82 11.20 -13.13 -5.43
CA GLY A 82 10.63 -14.08 -4.49
C GLY A 82 9.18 -14.40 -4.78
N CYS A 83 8.40 -13.40 -5.06
CA CYS A 83 7.00 -13.61 -5.41
C CYS A 83 6.57 -12.45 -6.30
N ALA A 84 6.22 -12.76 -7.53
CA ALA A 84 5.83 -11.75 -8.49
C ALA A 84 4.55 -11.04 -8.06
N GLY A 85 4.47 -9.75 -8.35
CA GLY A 85 3.28 -8.98 -8.02
C GLY A 85 2.01 -9.54 -8.66
N THR A 86 2.13 -10.09 -9.86
CA THR A 86 1.00 -10.73 -10.52
C THR A 86 0.49 -11.94 -9.73
N THR A 87 1.40 -12.71 -9.16
CA THR A 87 1.04 -13.86 -8.33
C THR A 87 0.37 -13.39 -7.04
N ILE A 88 0.88 -12.32 -6.46
CA ILE A 88 0.30 -11.76 -5.24
C ILE A 88 -1.13 -11.31 -5.52
N ALA A 89 -1.35 -10.59 -6.61
CA ALA A 89 -2.68 -10.11 -6.96
C ALA A 89 -3.64 -11.28 -7.17
N ALA A 90 -3.21 -12.30 -7.88
CA ALA A 90 -4.04 -13.47 -8.11
C ALA A 90 -4.39 -14.17 -6.78
N GLY A 91 -3.40 -14.34 -5.92
CA GLY A 91 -3.63 -14.99 -4.63
C GLY A 91 -4.61 -14.23 -3.75
N LEU A 92 -4.49 -12.91 -3.72
CA LEU A 92 -5.42 -12.11 -2.93
C LEU A 92 -6.84 -12.21 -3.47
N ARG A 93 -7.00 -12.23 -4.79
CA ARG A 93 -8.32 -12.41 -5.39
C ARG A 93 -8.90 -13.78 -5.08
N ASP A 94 -8.07 -14.82 -5.14
CA ASP A 94 -8.53 -16.16 -4.80
C ASP A 94 -9.04 -16.25 -3.37
N LEU A 95 -8.43 -15.49 -2.48
CA LEU A 95 -8.86 -15.41 -1.09
C LEU A 95 -9.98 -14.40 -0.87
N LYS A 96 -10.45 -13.78 -1.96
CA LYS A 96 -11.53 -12.78 -1.91
C LYS A 96 -11.16 -11.56 -1.07
N ILE A 97 -9.89 -11.21 -1.09
CA ILE A 97 -9.39 -10.02 -0.42
C ILE A 97 -9.37 -8.89 -1.45
N THR A 98 -10.10 -7.82 -1.16
CA THR A 98 -10.33 -6.75 -2.12
C THR A 98 -9.51 -5.50 -1.85
N ILE A 99 -8.34 -5.66 -1.28
CA ILE A 99 -7.44 -4.53 -1.07
C ILE A 99 -7.00 -3.97 -2.42
N PRO A 100 -7.07 -2.64 -2.62
CA PRO A 100 -6.58 -2.05 -3.87
C PRO A 100 -5.10 -2.33 -4.11
N ILE A 101 -4.77 -2.66 -5.35
CA ILE A 101 -3.41 -3.03 -5.74
C ILE A 101 -3.00 -2.23 -6.97
N VAL A 102 -1.78 -1.70 -6.93
CA VAL A 102 -1.14 -1.12 -8.11
C VAL A 102 0.00 -2.04 -8.52
N LEU A 103 -0.11 -2.63 -9.69
CA LEU A 103 0.95 -3.44 -10.29
C LEU A 103 1.74 -2.58 -11.26
N ILE A 104 3.03 -2.51 -11.06
CA ILE A 104 3.90 -1.68 -11.89
C ILE A 104 4.69 -2.56 -12.82
N GLY A 105 4.62 -2.27 -14.11
CA GLY A 105 5.45 -2.94 -15.10
C GLY A 105 4.87 -4.18 -15.75
N ALA A 106 3.58 -4.48 -15.47
CA ALA A 106 2.95 -5.66 -16.05
C ALA A 106 2.17 -5.37 -17.33
N ARG A 107 2.26 -4.15 -17.81
CA ARG A 107 1.46 -3.73 -18.95
C ARG A 107 1.84 -4.52 -20.20
N GLY A 108 0.83 -5.01 -20.88
CA GLY A 108 1.05 -5.79 -22.09
C GLY A 108 1.32 -7.26 -21.87
N GLU A 109 1.37 -7.70 -20.63
CA GLU A 109 1.60 -9.10 -20.32
C GLU A 109 0.29 -9.81 -20.04
N ALA A 110 0.27 -11.12 -20.32
CA ALA A 110 -0.86 -11.94 -19.91
C ALA A 110 -0.86 -12.06 -18.40
N LEU A 111 -1.97 -11.72 -17.78
CA LEU A 111 -2.07 -11.72 -16.33
C LEU A 111 -3.02 -12.80 -15.86
N PRO A 112 -2.76 -13.40 -14.70
CA PRO A 112 -3.69 -14.37 -14.13
C PRO A 112 -4.97 -13.75 -13.58
N VAL A 113 -5.03 -12.42 -13.49
CA VAL A 113 -6.23 -11.73 -13.01
C VAL A 113 -6.54 -10.59 -13.96
N SER A 114 -7.81 -10.23 -14.03
CA SER A 114 -8.24 -9.10 -14.86
C SER A 114 -8.17 -7.81 -14.06
N PRO A 115 -7.76 -6.70 -14.68
CA PRO A 115 -7.81 -5.41 -14.00
C PRO A 115 -9.25 -5.04 -13.68
N ASP A 116 -9.44 -4.37 -12.55
CA ASP A 116 -10.75 -3.86 -12.18
C ASP A 116 -10.55 -2.60 -11.32
N ARG A 117 -11.58 -2.20 -10.58
CA ARG A 117 -11.49 -1.00 -9.76
C ARG A 117 -10.41 -1.07 -8.72
N THR A 118 -10.11 -2.28 -8.26
CA THR A 118 -9.15 -2.47 -7.17
C THR A 118 -7.81 -2.99 -7.65
N LEU A 119 -7.65 -3.21 -8.96
CA LEU A 119 -6.38 -3.65 -9.51
C LEU A 119 -6.01 -2.77 -10.69
N ARG A 120 -5.06 -1.90 -10.50
CA ARG A 120 -4.53 -1.04 -11.56
C ARG A 120 -3.20 -1.55 -12.03
N ILE A 121 -3.04 -1.61 -13.33
CA ILE A 121 -1.81 -2.07 -13.96
C ILE A 121 -1.24 -0.89 -14.72
N VAL A 122 -0.05 -0.46 -14.33
CA VAL A 122 0.55 0.74 -14.90
C VAL A 122 2.02 0.50 -15.22
N ASP A 123 2.57 1.33 -16.10
CA ASP A 123 4.01 1.36 -16.30
C ASP A 123 4.64 2.29 -15.25
N SER A 124 5.97 2.31 -15.23
CA SER A 124 6.67 3.09 -14.22
C SER A 124 6.36 4.57 -14.32
N ALA A 125 6.14 5.08 -15.53
CA ALA A 125 5.89 6.50 -15.72
C ALA A 125 4.55 6.93 -15.12
N ALA A 126 3.56 6.05 -15.12
CA ALA A 126 2.23 6.37 -14.63
C ALA A 126 2.02 5.94 -13.17
N ALA A 127 3.01 5.35 -12.54
CA ALA A 127 2.84 4.75 -11.22
C ALA A 127 2.47 5.77 -10.15
N GLU A 128 3.16 6.90 -10.13
CA GLU A 128 2.91 7.90 -9.10
C GLU A 128 1.49 8.46 -9.16
N ASN A 129 1.01 8.72 -10.36
CA ASN A 129 -0.36 9.23 -10.53
C ASN A 129 -1.39 8.18 -10.11
N ALA A 130 -1.17 6.93 -10.50
CA ALA A 130 -2.10 5.86 -10.14
C ALA A 130 -2.16 5.66 -8.64
N VAL A 131 -1.00 5.70 -7.98
CA VAL A 131 -0.94 5.56 -6.53
C VAL A 131 -1.64 6.73 -5.85
N ALA A 132 -1.40 7.95 -6.34
CA ALA A 132 -2.06 9.12 -5.78
C ALA A 132 -3.58 9.03 -5.91
N GLU A 133 -4.07 8.60 -7.05
CA GLU A 133 -5.51 8.44 -7.26
C GLU A 133 -6.13 7.42 -6.33
N LEU A 134 -5.52 6.25 -6.24
CA LEU A 134 -6.04 5.20 -5.37
C LEU A 134 -5.92 5.57 -3.90
N ALA A 135 -4.85 6.24 -3.53
CA ALA A 135 -4.69 6.69 -2.15
C ALA A 135 -5.78 7.68 -1.76
N ALA A 136 -6.13 8.58 -2.68
CA ALA A 136 -7.19 9.55 -2.41
C ALA A 136 -8.54 8.85 -2.22
N ILE A 137 -8.81 7.83 -3.01
CA ILE A 137 -10.07 7.10 -2.91
C ILE A 137 -10.09 6.24 -1.64
N ALA A 138 -9.05 5.46 -1.43
CA ALA A 138 -9.00 4.51 -0.32
C ALA A 138 -8.78 5.20 1.03
N GLY A 139 -7.97 6.26 1.05
CA GLY A 139 -7.73 7.01 2.27
C GLY A 139 -8.89 7.90 2.67
N GLY A 140 -9.65 8.35 1.66
CA GLY A 140 -10.87 9.11 1.90
C GLY A 140 -10.66 10.35 2.74
N PRO A 141 -11.38 10.44 3.86
CA PRO A 141 -11.40 11.66 4.65
C PRO A 141 -10.05 12.13 5.16
N VAL A 142 -9.10 11.23 5.30
CA VAL A 142 -7.79 11.60 5.84
C VAL A 142 -7.14 12.65 4.94
N CYS A 143 -7.19 12.44 3.64
CA CYS A 143 -6.60 13.39 2.71
C CYS A 143 -7.35 14.71 2.70
N LYS A 144 -8.66 14.66 2.82
CA LYS A 144 -9.49 15.87 2.81
C LYS A 144 -9.22 16.74 4.02
N ASN A 145 -8.92 16.12 5.13
CA ASN A 145 -8.74 16.86 6.37
C ASN A 145 -7.33 17.37 6.58
N ARG A 146 -6.43 17.05 5.68
CA ARG A 146 -5.09 17.53 5.79
C ARG A 146 -5.03 19.02 5.53
N PRO A 147 -4.33 19.77 6.36
CA PRO A 147 -4.13 21.20 6.07
C PRO A 147 -3.40 21.37 4.76
N ALA A 148 -3.69 22.46 4.09
CA ALA A 148 -3.07 22.72 2.82
C ALA A 148 -1.57 22.97 2.94
N ALA A 149 -1.09 23.28 4.06
CA ALA A 149 0.31 23.63 4.25
C ALA A 149 1.27 22.53 3.89
#